data_48a66dc994ca4252df795dbe32ac7c9d
#
_entry.id   48a66dc994ca4252df795dbe32ac7c9d
#
_cell.length_a   1.000
_cell.length_b   1.000
_cell.length_c   1.000
_cell.angle_alpha   90.00
_cell.angle_beta   90.00
_cell.angle_gamma   90.00
#
_symmetry.space_group_name_H-M   'P 1'
#
loop_
_entity.id
_entity.type
_entity.pdbx_description
1 polymer ?
#
loop_
_entity_poly.entity_id
_entity_poly.type
_entity_poly.pdbx_seq_one_letter_code
_entity_poly.pdbx_strand_id
1 'polypeptide(L)'
;WYMKGCVELNMTKDYAAARECFSKALAIDPDYVDACVNMGYTYMNEVYSKKVNGEWKLDRKNVKQFNAEFEQIKKYYEAARPYFEHVRELKPDEPKYWASSLQMIYTNLQMPDQAKEMDAIIESMNK
;
A
#
# COMPACT_ATOMS: atom_id res chain seq x y z
N TRP A 1 -3.17 -20.23 -2.18
CA TRP A 1 -3.54 -18.92 -2.77
C TRP A 1 -2.46 -17.85 -2.53
N TYR A 2 -1.82 -17.86 -1.33
CA TYR A 2 -0.73 -16.91 -1.06
C TYR A 2 0.40 -17.03 -2.07
N MET A 3 0.88 -18.23 -2.32
CA MET A 3 1.97 -18.47 -3.27
C MET A 3 1.59 -18.06 -4.69
N LYS A 4 0.36 -18.37 -5.12
CA LYS A 4 -0.13 -17.94 -6.43
C LYS A 4 -0.21 -16.42 -6.54
N GLY A 5 -0.67 -15.75 -5.47
CA GLY A 5 -0.69 -14.28 -5.42
C GLY A 5 0.69 -13.67 -5.55
N CYS A 6 1.70 -14.26 -4.89
CA CYS A 6 3.08 -13.80 -5.00
C CYS A 6 3.60 -13.93 -6.43
N VAL A 7 3.28 -15.02 -7.13
CA VAL A 7 3.66 -15.19 -8.54
C VAL A 7 3.01 -14.11 -9.41
N GLU A 8 1.69 -13.89 -9.24
CA GLU A 8 0.98 -12.87 -10.01
C GLU A 8 1.54 -11.46 -9.76
N LEU A 9 1.89 -11.16 -8.51
CA LEU A 9 2.44 -9.85 -8.15
C LEU A 9 3.86 -9.65 -8.69
N ASN A 10 4.74 -10.63 -8.49
CA ASN A 10 6.18 -10.47 -8.75
C ASN A 10 6.58 -10.84 -10.17
N MET A 11 5.94 -11.83 -10.76
CA MET A 11 6.35 -12.37 -12.07
C MET A 11 5.56 -11.76 -13.23
N THR A 12 4.24 -11.63 -13.07
CA THR A 12 3.36 -11.18 -14.15
C THR A 12 2.92 -9.73 -14.02
N LYS A 13 3.05 -9.15 -12.82
CA LYS A 13 2.55 -7.80 -12.49
C LYS A 13 1.03 -7.66 -12.71
N ASP A 14 0.30 -8.77 -12.61
CA ASP A 14 -1.16 -8.75 -12.68
C ASP A 14 -1.73 -8.49 -11.28
N TYR A 15 -1.91 -7.21 -10.98
CA TYR A 15 -2.31 -6.79 -9.63
C TYR A 15 -3.71 -7.26 -9.26
N ALA A 16 -4.65 -7.29 -10.24
CA ALA A 16 -6.01 -7.75 -9.98
C ALA A 16 -6.04 -9.23 -9.62
N ALA A 17 -5.31 -10.06 -10.39
CA ALA A 17 -5.22 -11.49 -10.11
C ALA A 17 -4.51 -11.75 -8.77
N ALA A 18 -3.45 -10.99 -8.48
CA ALA A 18 -2.76 -11.10 -7.20
C ALA A 18 -3.69 -10.78 -6.03
N ARG A 19 -4.47 -9.71 -6.13
CA ARG A 19 -5.42 -9.33 -5.08
C ARG A 19 -6.49 -10.40 -4.87
N GLU A 20 -6.97 -11.02 -5.95
CA GLU A 20 -7.93 -12.12 -5.83
C GLU A 20 -7.34 -13.29 -5.05
N CYS A 21 -6.10 -13.68 -5.37
CA CYS A 21 -5.43 -14.79 -4.69
C CYS A 21 -5.16 -14.47 -3.21
N PHE A 22 -4.69 -13.25 -2.90
CA PHE A 22 -4.47 -12.85 -1.51
C PHE A 22 -5.79 -12.75 -0.74
N SER A 23 -6.88 -12.30 -1.38
CA SER A 23 -8.21 -12.28 -0.77
C SER A 23 -8.66 -13.67 -0.37
N LYS A 24 -8.41 -14.66 -1.22
CA LYS A 24 -8.75 -16.06 -0.90
C LYS A 24 -7.91 -16.58 0.26
N ALA A 25 -6.61 -16.23 0.30
CA ALA A 25 -5.75 -16.61 1.43
C ALA A 25 -6.25 -15.99 2.73
N LEU A 26 -6.67 -14.72 2.70
CA LEU A 26 -7.18 -14.02 3.86
C LEU A 26 -8.58 -14.47 4.28
N ALA A 27 -9.37 -15.02 3.35
CA ALA A 27 -10.65 -15.63 3.68
C ALA A 27 -10.46 -16.89 4.53
N ILE A 28 -9.37 -17.63 4.31
CA ILE A 28 -9.01 -18.81 5.08
C ILE A 28 -8.38 -18.41 6.42
N ASP A 29 -7.46 -17.42 6.40
CA ASP A 29 -6.76 -16.94 7.58
C ASP A 29 -6.69 -15.40 7.54
N PRO A 30 -7.66 -14.69 8.15
CA PRO A 30 -7.68 -13.21 8.13
C PRO A 30 -6.46 -12.55 8.77
N ASP A 31 -5.75 -13.28 9.64
CA ASP A 31 -4.59 -12.77 10.36
C ASP A 31 -3.26 -13.22 9.75
N TYR A 32 -3.28 -13.71 8.52
CA TYR A 32 -2.08 -14.09 7.79
C TYR A 32 -1.31 -12.83 7.40
N VAL A 33 -0.28 -12.49 8.19
CA VAL A 33 0.45 -11.22 8.07
C VAL A 33 1.03 -11.02 6.68
N ASP A 34 1.71 -12.03 6.14
CA ASP A 34 2.36 -11.90 4.83
C ASP A 34 1.35 -11.63 3.72
N ALA A 35 0.16 -12.24 3.79
CA ALA A 35 -0.90 -11.98 2.81
C ALA A 35 -1.46 -10.57 2.96
N CYS A 36 -1.62 -10.07 4.20
CA CYS A 36 -2.05 -8.69 4.44
C CYS A 36 -1.04 -7.70 3.87
N VAL A 37 0.24 -7.88 4.16
CA VAL A 37 1.31 -7.00 3.67
C VAL A 37 1.33 -6.99 2.14
N ASN A 38 1.30 -8.16 1.52
CA ASN A 38 1.34 -8.25 0.06
C ASN A 38 0.08 -7.71 -0.59
N MET A 39 -1.09 -7.88 0.05
CA MET A 39 -2.33 -7.28 -0.44
C MET A 39 -2.20 -5.75 -0.48
N GLY A 40 -1.67 -5.15 0.58
CA GLY A 40 -1.42 -3.70 0.61
C GLY A 40 -0.44 -3.28 -0.48
N TYR A 41 0.63 -4.05 -0.67
CA TYR A 41 1.62 -3.75 -1.70
C TYR A 41 1.06 -3.82 -3.12
N THR A 42 0.04 -4.65 -3.39
CA THR A 42 -0.55 -4.68 -4.74
C THR A 42 -1.07 -3.30 -5.15
N TYR A 43 -1.71 -2.60 -4.21
CA TYR A 43 -2.23 -1.25 -4.49
C TYR A 43 -1.11 -0.24 -4.67
N MET A 44 -0.10 -0.27 -3.78
CA MET A 44 1.02 0.67 -3.82
C MET A 44 1.88 0.46 -5.06
N ASN A 45 2.14 -0.79 -5.43
CA ASN A 45 2.95 -1.12 -6.61
C ASN A 45 2.20 -0.77 -7.90
N GLU A 46 0.89 -0.89 -7.92
CA GLU A 46 0.09 -0.47 -9.07
C GLU A 46 0.19 1.05 -9.27
N VAL A 47 0.16 1.83 -8.19
CA VAL A 47 0.38 3.29 -8.26
C VAL A 47 1.73 3.59 -8.90
N TYR A 48 2.79 2.93 -8.41
CA TYR A 48 4.13 3.11 -8.94
C TYR A 48 4.19 2.78 -10.44
N SER A 49 3.62 1.64 -10.84
CA SER A 49 3.60 1.21 -12.24
C SER A 49 2.89 2.22 -13.14
N LYS A 50 1.77 2.75 -12.70
CA LYS A 50 1.01 3.73 -13.48
C LYS A 50 1.77 5.05 -13.64
N LYS A 51 2.51 5.47 -12.61
CA LYS A 51 3.39 6.65 -12.71
C LYS A 51 4.52 6.42 -13.71
N VAL A 52 5.19 5.27 -13.62
CA VAL A 52 6.31 4.92 -14.49
C VAL A 52 5.85 4.80 -15.94
N ASN A 53 4.68 4.21 -16.18
CA ASN A 53 4.11 4.02 -17.51
C ASN A 53 3.53 5.30 -18.11
N GLY A 54 3.50 6.39 -17.34
CA GLY A 54 3.01 7.68 -17.84
C GLY A 54 1.50 7.81 -17.90
N GLU A 55 0.73 6.90 -17.27
CA GLU A 55 -0.72 7.02 -17.19
C GLU A 55 -1.13 8.25 -16.40
N TRP A 56 -0.37 8.61 -15.38
CA TRP A 56 -0.56 9.83 -14.61
C TRP A 56 0.63 10.74 -14.82
N LYS A 57 0.40 11.85 -15.50
CA LYS A 57 1.45 12.81 -15.83
C LYS A 57 1.79 13.72 -14.67
N LEU A 58 0.83 13.95 -13.78
CA LEU A 58 0.97 14.82 -12.59
C LEU A 58 1.55 16.18 -12.96
N ASP A 59 1.04 16.75 -14.06
CA ASP A 59 1.48 18.04 -14.58
C ASP A 59 0.85 19.16 -13.74
N ARG A 60 1.68 19.85 -12.96
CA ARG A 60 1.23 20.94 -12.10
C ARG A 60 0.69 22.14 -12.86
N LYS A 61 1.01 22.25 -14.15
CA LYS A 61 0.49 23.32 -15.02
C LYS A 61 -0.99 23.09 -15.39
N ASN A 62 -1.43 21.84 -15.37
CA ASN A 62 -2.83 21.48 -15.61
C ASN A 62 -3.46 21.05 -14.28
N VAL A 63 -3.91 22.05 -13.51
CA VAL A 63 -4.41 21.83 -12.14
C VAL A 63 -5.59 20.88 -12.10
N LYS A 64 -6.51 20.99 -13.06
CA LYS A 64 -7.71 20.14 -13.10
C LYS A 64 -7.32 18.67 -13.29
N GLN A 65 -6.45 18.40 -14.27
CA GLN A 65 -5.98 17.04 -14.53
C GLN A 65 -5.15 16.50 -13.37
N PHE A 66 -4.26 17.33 -12.81
CA PHE A 66 -3.45 16.97 -11.65
C PHE A 66 -4.34 16.53 -10.48
N ASN A 67 -5.37 17.32 -10.17
CA ASN A 67 -6.26 17.01 -9.06
C ASN A 67 -7.04 15.72 -9.32
N ALA A 68 -7.51 15.49 -10.55
CA ALA A 68 -8.22 14.26 -10.90
C ALA A 68 -7.32 13.02 -10.74
N GLU A 69 -6.08 13.11 -11.21
CA GLU A 69 -5.11 12.03 -11.07
C GLU A 69 -4.75 11.78 -9.60
N PHE A 70 -4.57 12.85 -8.82
CA PHE A 70 -4.24 12.74 -7.40
C PHE A 70 -5.38 12.08 -6.62
N GLU A 71 -6.64 12.37 -6.96
CA GLU A 71 -7.79 11.70 -6.34
C GLU A 71 -7.80 10.21 -6.64
N GLN A 72 -7.41 9.79 -7.85
CA GLN A 72 -7.29 8.37 -8.18
C GLN A 72 -6.18 7.71 -7.34
N ILE A 73 -5.04 8.37 -7.22
CA ILE A 73 -3.92 7.88 -6.41
C ILE A 73 -4.36 7.69 -4.96
N LYS A 74 -5.09 8.65 -4.39
CA LYS A 74 -5.59 8.54 -3.02
C LYS A 74 -6.49 7.32 -2.82
N LYS A 75 -7.31 6.95 -3.82
CA LYS A 75 -8.16 5.76 -3.73
C LYS A 75 -7.34 4.48 -3.56
N TYR A 76 -6.20 4.37 -4.25
CA TYR A 76 -5.32 3.21 -4.09
C TYR A 76 -4.73 3.16 -2.68
N TYR A 77 -4.29 4.29 -2.14
CA TYR A 77 -3.76 4.34 -0.77
C TYR A 77 -4.84 4.07 0.28
N GLU A 78 -6.06 4.54 0.05
CA GLU A 78 -7.19 4.21 0.94
C GLU A 78 -7.48 2.71 0.93
N ALA A 79 -7.36 2.07 -0.23
CA ALA A 79 -7.56 0.61 -0.33
C ALA A 79 -6.45 -0.16 0.38
N ALA A 80 -5.21 0.31 0.33
CA ALA A 80 -4.07 -0.34 0.99
C ALA A 80 -4.10 -0.15 2.52
N ARG A 81 -4.63 0.96 2.98
CA ARG A 81 -4.58 1.38 4.39
C ARG A 81 -5.08 0.33 5.39
N PRO A 82 -6.28 -0.27 5.23
CA PRO A 82 -6.78 -1.19 6.23
C PRO A 82 -5.90 -2.43 6.40
N TYR A 83 -5.24 -2.87 5.34
CA TYR A 83 -4.36 -4.04 5.42
C TYR A 83 -3.14 -3.76 6.28
N PHE A 84 -2.48 -2.62 6.10
CA PHE A 84 -1.32 -2.26 6.91
C PHE A 84 -1.70 -1.85 8.33
N GLU A 85 -2.86 -1.23 8.54
CA GLU A 85 -3.34 -0.95 9.89
C GLU A 85 -3.65 -2.25 10.64
N HIS A 86 -4.18 -3.25 9.95
CA HIS A 86 -4.40 -4.57 10.55
C HIS A 86 -3.07 -5.26 10.90
N VAL A 87 -2.06 -5.14 10.03
CA VAL A 87 -0.72 -5.68 10.32
C VAL A 87 -0.14 -5.03 11.58
N ARG A 88 -0.35 -3.72 11.76
CA ARG A 88 0.07 -3.03 12.97
C ARG A 88 -0.60 -3.61 14.22
N GLU A 89 -1.89 -3.93 14.13
CA GLU A 89 -2.61 -4.57 15.24
C GLU A 89 -2.07 -5.97 15.56
N LEU A 90 -1.68 -6.72 14.54
CA LEU A 90 -1.16 -8.07 14.69
C LEU A 90 0.30 -8.09 15.15
N LYS A 91 1.10 -7.10 14.75
CA LYS A 91 2.54 -7.03 15.01
C LYS A 91 2.93 -5.64 15.53
N PRO A 92 2.34 -5.19 16.67
CA PRO A 92 2.62 -3.83 17.16
C PRO A 92 4.08 -3.63 17.56
N ASP A 93 4.78 -4.69 17.94
CA ASP A 93 6.20 -4.62 18.36
C ASP A 93 7.17 -4.83 17.20
N GLU A 94 6.66 -5.02 15.97
CA GLU A 94 7.49 -5.27 14.78
C GLU A 94 7.15 -4.25 13.69
N PRO A 95 7.51 -2.97 13.89
CA PRO A 95 7.14 -1.91 12.94
C PRO A 95 7.74 -2.07 11.54
N LYS A 96 8.73 -2.93 11.37
CA LYS A 96 9.32 -3.24 10.06
C LYS A 96 8.27 -3.72 9.04
N TYR A 97 7.15 -4.29 9.50
CA TYR A 97 6.11 -4.81 8.63
C TYR A 97 5.10 -3.76 8.19
N TRP A 98 5.00 -2.62 8.89
CA TRP A 98 3.91 -1.68 8.63
C TRP A 98 4.30 -0.19 8.65
N ALA A 99 5.38 0.19 9.36
CA ALA A 99 5.63 1.61 9.64
C ALA A 99 5.92 2.43 8.37
N SER A 100 6.83 1.96 7.51
CA SER A 100 7.19 2.68 6.29
C SER A 100 6.02 2.75 5.31
N SER A 101 5.26 1.66 5.19
CA SER A 101 4.09 1.63 4.32
C SER A 101 3.00 2.57 4.81
N LEU A 102 2.71 2.56 6.12
CA LEU A 102 1.73 3.48 6.69
C LEU A 102 2.18 4.94 6.58
N GLN A 103 3.47 5.21 6.74
CA GLN A 103 3.99 6.57 6.57
C GLN A 103 3.69 7.08 5.16
N MET A 104 3.96 6.28 4.14
CA MET A 104 3.67 6.64 2.76
C MET A 104 2.16 6.81 2.53
N ILE A 105 1.35 5.90 3.05
CA ILE A 105 -0.11 5.96 2.94
C ILE A 105 -0.64 7.24 3.56
N TYR A 106 -0.27 7.52 4.81
CA TYR A 106 -0.75 8.69 5.53
C TYR A 106 -0.29 9.99 4.88
N THR A 107 0.94 10.02 4.35
CA THR A 107 1.44 11.19 3.63
C THR A 107 0.59 11.48 2.40
N ASN A 108 0.30 10.45 1.60
CA ASN A 108 -0.49 10.59 0.37
C ASN A 108 -1.97 10.87 0.64
N LEU A 109 -2.49 10.44 1.79
CA LEU A 109 -3.86 10.73 2.19
C LEU A 109 -3.99 12.06 2.92
N GLN A 110 -2.88 12.81 3.04
CA GLN A 110 -2.86 14.12 3.70
C GLN A 110 -3.29 14.02 5.17
N MET A 111 -2.73 13.04 5.87
CA MET A 111 -2.92 12.81 7.30
C MET A 111 -1.61 13.09 8.04
N PRO A 112 -1.25 14.38 8.22
CA PRO A 112 0.10 14.74 8.68
C PRO A 112 0.43 14.26 10.10
N ASP A 113 -0.54 14.21 11.00
CA ASP A 113 -0.28 13.78 12.37
C ASP A 113 0.09 12.30 12.43
N GLN A 114 -0.64 11.46 11.70
CA GLN A 114 -0.36 10.04 11.61
C GLN A 114 0.95 9.77 10.85
N ALA A 115 1.21 10.55 9.80
CA ALA A 115 2.47 10.44 9.06
C ALA A 115 3.67 10.76 9.95
N LYS A 116 3.58 11.80 10.79
CA LYS A 116 4.64 12.16 11.74
C LYS A 116 4.85 11.08 12.79
N GLU A 117 3.77 10.45 13.26
CA GLU A 117 3.87 9.32 14.18
C GLU A 117 4.69 8.19 13.56
N MET A 118 4.42 7.86 12.29
CA MET A 118 5.18 6.83 11.60
C MET A 118 6.64 7.24 11.39
N ASP A 119 6.91 8.50 11.07
CA ASP A 119 8.28 9.01 10.94
C ASP A 119 9.07 8.82 12.23
N ALA A 120 8.45 9.12 13.38
CA ALA A 120 9.09 8.95 14.69
C ALA A 120 9.40 7.48 14.97
N ILE A 121 8.49 6.58 14.64
CA ILE A 121 8.69 5.13 14.80
C ILE A 121 9.83 4.64 13.91
N ILE A 122 9.86 5.05 12.64
CA ILE A 122 10.91 4.68 11.69
C ILE A 122 12.27 5.19 12.17
N GLU A 123 12.33 6.41 12.63
CA GLU A 123 13.58 6.98 13.18
C GLU A 123 14.06 6.17 14.37
N SER A 124 13.14 5.75 15.25
CA SER A 124 13.45 4.90 16.38
C SER A 124 14.03 3.54 15.98
N MET A 125 13.57 2.97 14.85
CA MET A 125 14.07 1.70 14.34
C MET A 125 15.52 1.77 13.86
N ASN A 126 15.99 2.96 13.49
CA ASN A 126 17.33 3.17 12.94
C ASN A 126 18.38 3.51 14.02
N LYS A 127 18.00 3.48 15.28
CA LYS A 127 18.92 3.75 16.40
C LYS A 127 19.58 2.50 16.97
#